data_845353963b73ade99a85741686889fca
#
_entry.id   845353963b73ade99a85741686889fca
#
_cell.length_a   1.000
_cell.length_b   1.000
_cell.length_c   1.000
_cell.angle_alpha   90.00
_cell.angle_beta   90.00
_cell.angle_gamma   90.00
#
_symmetry.space_group_name_H-M   'P 1'
#
loop_
_entity.id
_entity.type
_entity.pdbx_description
1 polymer ?
#
loop_
_entity_poly.entity_id
_entity_poly.type
_entity_poly.pdbx_seq_one_letter_code
_entity_poly.pdbx_strand_id
1 'polypeptide(L)'
;MSKLNSYILNELLKGFSLIFFIFISIAWLLQFTRLISLTNLLQIDSLSILILSIYLIPNLFTIILPFIVIIGISITFVKLYKDREIITIFSLGLNINVIKKPLLIFSISIICISIFFNFYLSPNIYEKYKLNEYELRNTINFEKVIFSNFLELNKNTVIDFKRNKKQLNDIFINFSDNKENIIYAKKGSIKKEKNKYIFNLDDGFKLTLLENGDIEKLEFERYNLQFEDKDFKEYNNFDKNTSNFLEDIVYKDYLNLSYKFYDSLIFVIIFLFFYNYNLKKYKFEIKNILFFISSCAAILIINQIIKNLNSSFIYYVFFTSCYLLVLFIIFYYITYKRSE
;
A
#
# COMPACT_ATOMS: atom_id res chain seq x y z
N MET A 1 21.04 11.07 29.64
CA MET A 1 20.07 12.10 29.20
C MET A 1 19.61 12.91 30.40
N SER A 2 19.37 14.22 30.22
CA SER A 2 18.72 15.00 31.28
C SER A 2 17.28 14.50 31.46
N LYS A 3 16.72 14.58 32.68
CA LYS A 3 15.33 14.17 32.97
C LYS A 3 14.34 14.82 32.01
N LEU A 4 14.60 16.07 31.60
CA LEU A 4 13.75 16.82 30.68
C LEU A 4 13.80 16.27 29.23
N ASN A 5 14.97 15.86 28.74
CA ASN A 5 15.10 15.24 27.42
C ASN A 5 14.35 13.91 27.37
N SER A 6 14.40 13.11 28.42
CA SER A 6 13.65 11.85 28.52
C SER A 6 12.15 12.11 28.56
N TYR A 7 11.71 13.15 29.27
CA TYR A 7 10.31 13.54 29.30
C TYR A 7 9.77 13.90 27.90
N ILE A 8 10.46 14.80 27.18
CA ILE A 8 10.05 15.21 25.82
C ILE A 8 10.05 14.02 24.86
N LEU A 9 11.04 13.12 24.95
CA LEU A 9 11.06 11.90 24.15
C LEU A 9 9.86 11.00 24.43
N ASN A 10 9.51 10.83 25.71
CA ASN A 10 8.34 10.04 26.10
C ASN A 10 7.03 10.66 25.58
N GLU A 11 6.90 11.99 25.62
CA GLU A 11 5.71 12.66 25.05
C GLU A 11 5.64 12.50 23.53
N LEU A 12 6.78 12.55 22.81
CA LEU A 12 6.85 12.25 21.37
C LEU A 12 6.45 10.80 21.08
N LEU A 13 6.92 9.84 21.86
CA LEU A 13 6.56 8.44 21.71
C LEU A 13 5.09 8.18 22.01
N LYS A 14 4.51 8.82 23.04
CA LYS A 14 3.08 8.74 23.34
C LYS A 14 2.23 9.28 22.19
N GLY A 15 2.55 10.48 21.67
CA GLY A 15 1.84 11.09 20.57
C GLY A 15 1.94 10.24 19.28
N PHE A 16 3.13 9.73 18.97
CA PHE A 16 3.35 8.80 17.88
C PHE A 16 2.53 7.51 18.05
N SER A 17 2.60 6.86 19.22
CA SER A 17 1.88 5.61 19.48
C SER A 17 0.37 5.77 19.38
N LEU A 18 -0.17 6.87 19.91
CA LEU A 18 -1.60 7.15 19.83
C LEU A 18 -2.06 7.22 18.36
N ILE A 19 -1.37 8.02 17.55
CA ILE A 19 -1.69 8.17 16.13
C ILE A 19 -1.44 6.88 15.36
N PHE A 20 -0.37 6.15 15.70
CA PHE A 20 -0.07 4.85 15.12
C PHE A 20 -1.24 3.86 15.29
N PHE A 21 -1.73 3.67 16.51
CA PHE A 21 -2.82 2.72 16.75
C PHE A 21 -4.10 3.12 16.03
N ILE A 22 -4.43 4.42 15.98
CA ILE A 22 -5.62 4.90 15.26
C ILE A 22 -5.50 4.60 13.77
N PHE A 23 -4.41 5.03 13.13
CA PHE A 23 -4.28 4.91 11.68
C PHE A 23 -4.11 3.46 11.22
N ILE A 24 -3.32 2.66 11.94
CA ILE A 24 -3.12 1.26 11.57
C ILE A 24 -4.42 0.44 11.75
N SER A 25 -5.21 0.72 12.79
CA SER A 25 -6.50 0.06 13.00
C SER A 25 -7.48 0.38 11.88
N ILE A 26 -7.59 1.65 11.49
CA ILE A 26 -8.46 2.07 10.38
C ILE A 26 -8.00 1.42 9.06
N ALA A 27 -6.71 1.48 8.76
CA ALA A 27 -6.18 0.90 7.53
C ALA A 27 -6.33 -0.62 7.49
N TRP A 28 -6.08 -1.29 8.62
CA TRP A 28 -6.28 -2.73 8.73
C TRP A 28 -7.75 -3.12 8.54
N LEU A 29 -8.69 -2.40 9.17
CA LEU A 29 -10.12 -2.65 8.99
C LEU A 29 -10.56 -2.48 7.53
N LEU A 30 -10.07 -1.45 6.83
CA LEU A 30 -10.37 -1.24 5.41
C LEU A 30 -9.85 -2.40 4.54
N GLN A 31 -8.65 -2.91 4.81
CA GLN A 31 -8.12 -4.07 4.08
C GLN A 31 -8.83 -5.36 4.46
N PHE A 32 -9.19 -5.52 5.73
CA PHE A 32 -9.95 -6.68 6.19
C PHE A 32 -11.33 -6.75 5.53
N THR A 33 -12.07 -5.63 5.45
CA THR A 33 -13.36 -5.59 4.73
C THR A 33 -13.22 -5.95 3.26
N ARG A 34 -12.14 -5.52 2.60
CA ARG A 34 -11.82 -5.92 1.24
C ARG A 34 -11.58 -7.43 1.11
N LEU A 35 -10.90 -8.04 2.08
CA LEU A 35 -10.62 -9.48 2.07
C LEU A 35 -11.87 -10.31 2.42
N ILE A 36 -12.78 -9.81 3.26
CA ILE A 36 -14.05 -10.48 3.57
C ILE A 36 -14.89 -10.72 2.29
N SER A 37 -14.83 -9.82 1.31
CA SER A 37 -15.55 -10.05 0.05
C SER A 37 -15.13 -11.36 -0.64
N LEU A 38 -13.91 -11.83 -0.39
CA LEU A 38 -13.43 -13.13 -0.88
C LEU A 38 -14.10 -14.32 -0.18
N THR A 39 -14.54 -14.19 1.09
CA THR A 39 -15.23 -15.28 1.79
C THR A 39 -16.56 -15.63 1.13
N ASN A 40 -17.29 -14.58 0.74
CA ASN A 40 -18.61 -14.75 0.11
C ASN A 40 -18.50 -15.37 -1.27
N LEU A 41 -17.40 -15.07 -1.99
CA LEU A 41 -17.17 -15.58 -3.34
C LEU A 41 -16.58 -16.99 -3.36
N LEU A 42 -15.68 -17.31 -2.43
CA LEU A 42 -14.85 -18.51 -2.49
C LEU A 42 -15.16 -19.54 -1.38
N GLN A 43 -16.10 -19.24 -0.46
CA GLN A 43 -16.39 -20.03 0.75
C GLN A 43 -15.13 -20.36 1.57
N ILE A 44 -14.20 -19.39 1.63
CA ILE A 44 -12.97 -19.52 2.41
C ILE A 44 -13.30 -19.34 3.89
N ASP A 45 -12.62 -20.09 4.74
CA ASP A 45 -12.79 -19.98 6.19
C ASP A 45 -12.40 -18.57 6.69
N SER A 46 -13.24 -17.98 7.53
CA SER A 46 -13.04 -16.63 8.08
C SER A 46 -11.72 -16.49 8.85
N LEU A 47 -11.23 -17.57 9.45
CA LEU A 47 -9.99 -17.60 10.19
C LEU A 47 -8.77 -17.46 9.25
N SER A 48 -8.81 -18.11 8.11
CA SER A 48 -7.78 -17.99 7.06
C SER A 48 -7.68 -16.56 6.54
N ILE A 49 -8.80 -15.87 6.38
CA ILE A 49 -8.82 -14.46 5.94
C ILE A 49 -8.29 -13.54 7.04
N LEU A 50 -8.61 -13.80 8.31
CA LEU A 50 -8.06 -13.02 9.41
C LEU A 50 -6.53 -13.14 9.43
N ILE A 51 -5.98 -14.35 9.32
CA ILE A 51 -4.52 -14.56 9.25
C ILE A 51 -3.93 -13.83 8.04
N LEU A 52 -4.58 -13.94 6.87
CA LEU A 52 -4.15 -13.26 5.66
C LEU A 52 -4.10 -11.73 5.86
N SER A 53 -5.09 -11.16 6.55
CA SER A 53 -5.13 -9.72 6.83
C SER A 53 -4.00 -9.25 7.75
N ILE A 54 -3.55 -10.09 8.68
CA ILE A 54 -2.42 -9.78 9.57
C ILE A 54 -1.11 -9.66 8.80
N TYR A 55 -0.90 -10.49 7.77
CA TYR A 55 0.29 -10.38 6.91
C TYR A 55 0.37 -9.06 6.13
N LEU A 56 -0.73 -8.32 5.98
CA LEU A 56 -0.73 -7.00 5.35
C LEU A 56 -0.24 -5.87 6.27
N ILE A 57 -0.26 -6.06 7.60
CA ILE A 57 0.06 -4.99 8.57
C ILE A 57 1.44 -4.35 8.32
N PRO A 58 2.54 -5.09 8.08
CA PRO A 58 3.85 -4.46 7.86
C PRO A 58 3.89 -3.60 6.59
N ASN A 59 3.21 -4.01 5.53
CA ASN A 59 3.12 -3.21 4.30
C ASN A 59 2.27 -1.95 4.50
N LEU A 60 1.14 -2.05 5.21
CA LEU A 60 0.32 -0.90 5.59
C LEU A 60 1.11 0.09 6.46
N PHE A 61 1.90 -0.43 7.38
CA PHE A 61 2.76 0.40 8.24
C PHE A 61 3.72 1.25 7.42
N THR A 62 4.42 0.68 6.43
CA THR A 62 5.37 1.44 5.60
C THR A 62 4.70 2.58 4.83
N ILE A 63 3.49 2.35 4.31
CA ILE A 63 2.74 3.33 3.53
C ILE A 63 2.23 4.48 4.42
N ILE A 64 1.78 4.17 5.63
CA ILE A 64 1.10 5.14 6.52
C ILE A 64 2.10 5.84 7.43
N LEU A 65 3.28 5.27 7.66
CA LEU A 65 4.29 5.78 8.60
C LEU A 65 4.60 7.28 8.43
N PRO A 66 4.79 7.85 7.21
CA PRO A 66 5.04 9.27 7.06
C PRO A 66 3.91 10.14 7.62
N PHE A 67 2.66 9.76 7.42
CA PHE A 67 1.48 10.48 7.94
C PHE A 67 1.42 10.39 9.47
N ILE A 68 1.69 9.21 10.03
CA ILE A 68 1.73 9.00 11.49
C ILE A 68 2.79 9.90 12.13
N VAL A 69 3.97 9.99 11.52
CA VAL A 69 5.07 10.82 12.03
C VAL A 69 4.70 12.30 11.99
N ILE A 70 4.19 12.80 10.86
CA ILE A 70 3.81 14.22 10.69
C ILE A 70 2.74 14.60 11.72
N ILE A 71 1.68 13.82 11.83
CA ILE A 71 0.56 14.11 12.73
C ILE A 71 0.97 13.89 14.19
N GLY A 72 1.71 12.82 14.49
CA GLY A 72 2.17 12.50 15.85
C GLY A 72 3.05 13.57 16.44
N ILE A 73 4.05 14.06 15.68
CA ILE A 73 4.89 15.19 16.09
C ILE A 73 4.04 16.44 16.30
N SER A 74 3.15 16.73 15.34
CA SER A 74 2.31 17.93 15.37
C SER A 74 1.42 17.96 16.61
N ILE A 75 0.74 16.87 16.93
CA ILE A 75 -0.13 16.76 18.10
C ILE A 75 0.67 16.90 19.40
N THR A 76 1.83 16.24 19.48
CA THR A 76 2.70 16.34 20.66
C THR A 76 3.10 17.78 20.91
N PHE A 77 3.56 18.50 19.88
CA PHE A 77 3.98 19.89 20.07
C PHE A 77 2.79 20.84 20.33
N VAL A 78 1.62 20.59 19.77
CA VAL A 78 0.39 21.33 20.13
C VAL A 78 0.04 21.14 21.60
N LYS A 79 0.15 19.90 22.11
CA LYS A 79 -0.06 19.58 23.52
C LYS A 79 0.92 20.33 24.41
N LEU A 80 2.22 20.16 24.17
CA LEU A 80 3.28 20.82 24.96
C LEU A 80 3.15 22.36 24.95
N TYR A 81 2.64 22.93 23.87
CA TYR A 81 2.36 24.36 23.78
C TYR A 81 1.14 24.75 24.59
N LYS A 82 0.00 24.05 24.46
CA LYS A 82 -1.22 24.30 25.21
C LYS A 82 -1.03 24.19 26.72
N ASP A 83 -0.25 23.20 27.14
CA ASP A 83 0.09 22.97 28.54
C ASP A 83 1.17 23.96 29.05
N ARG A 84 1.57 24.93 28.18
CA ARG A 84 2.58 25.97 28.47
C ARG A 84 3.98 25.44 28.78
N GLU A 85 4.24 24.17 28.60
CA GLU A 85 5.51 23.51 28.89
C GLU A 85 6.69 24.08 28.08
N ILE A 86 6.46 24.32 26.78
CA ILE A 86 7.46 24.95 25.89
C ILE A 86 7.82 26.34 26.39
N ILE A 87 6.82 27.12 26.82
CA ILE A 87 7.01 28.49 27.34
C ILE A 87 7.81 28.43 28.64
N THR A 88 7.46 27.50 29.52
CA THR A 88 8.18 27.29 30.81
C THR A 88 9.64 26.90 30.58
N ILE A 89 9.94 26.02 29.60
CA ILE A 89 11.31 25.66 29.24
C ILE A 89 12.14 26.90 28.86
N PHE A 90 11.56 27.80 28.06
CA PHE A 90 12.24 29.02 27.65
C PHE A 90 12.34 30.08 28.78
N SER A 91 11.31 30.21 29.62
CA SER A 91 11.35 31.15 30.76
C SER A 91 12.37 30.76 31.81
N LEU A 92 12.72 29.49 31.93
CA LEU A 92 13.81 28.98 32.76
C LEU A 92 15.21 29.24 32.16
N GLY A 93 15.30 29.94 31.02
CA GLY A 93 16.58 30.23 30.37
C GLY A 93 17.24 29.01 29.69
N LEU A 94 16.50 27.90 29.55
CA LEU A 94 17.05 26.71 28.94
C LEU A 94 17.16 26.88 27.40
N ASN A 95 18.28 26.38 26.87
CA ASN A 95 18.55 26.46 25.44
C ASN A 95 17.59 25.56 24.66
N ILE A 96 17.23 25.98 23.47
CA ILE A 96 16.40 25.22 22.49
C ILE A 96 16.94 23.79 22.23
N ASN A 97 18.22 23.57 22.44
CA ASN A 97 18.87 22.26 22.30
C ASN A 97 18.26 21.16 23.21
N VAL A 98 17.58 21.54 24.26
CA VAL A 98 16.87 20.62 25.15
C VAL A 98 15.67 19.98 24.44
N ILE A 99 15.03 20.71 23.52
CA ILE A 99 13.93 20.18 22.68
C ILE A 99 14.49 19.48 21.45
N LYS A 100 15.56 20.02 20.88
CA LYS A 100 16.17 19.50 19.65
C LYS A 100 16.78 18.12 19.82
N LYS A 101 17.47 17.84 20.91
CA LYS A 101 18.12 16.54 21.17
C LYS A 101 17.14 15.36 21.19
N PRO A 102 16.04 15.38 21.98
CA PRO A 102 15.05 14.28 21.93
C PRO A 102 14.38 14.12 20.57
N LEU A 103 14.12 15.24 19.85
CA LEU A 103 13.58 15.16 18.50
C LEU A 103 14.54 14.49 17.52
N LEU A 104 15.85 14.77 17.60
CA LEU A 104 16.87 14.10 16.79
C LEU A 104 16.95 12.60 17.09
N ILE A 105 16.92 12.22 18.36
CA ILE A 105 16.93 10.79 18.75
C ILE A 105 15.69 10.10 18.18
N PHE A 106 14.51 10.72 18.32
CA PHE A 106 13.27 10.21 17.77
C PHE A 106 13.34 10.09 16.25
N SER A 107 13.88 11.10 15.54
CA SER A 107 14.00 11.08 14.08
C SER A 107 14.91 9.95 13.59
N ILE A 108 16.07 9.76 14.22
CA ILE A 108 17.00 8.69 13.88
C ILE A 108 16.33 7.32 14.09
N SER A 109 15.61 7.14 15.20
CA SER A 109 14.89 5.90 15.49
C SER A 109 13.83 5.61 14.41
N ILE A 110 13.04 6.61 13.99
CA ILE A 110 12.02 6.44 12.94
C ILE A 110 12.66 6.12 11.59
N ILE A 111 13.77 6.77 11.23
CA ILE A 111 14.49 6.50 9.97
C ILE A 111 15.02 5.05 9.97
N CYS A 112 15.63 4.60 11.08
CA CYS A 112 16.10 3.22 11.21
C CYS A 112 14.96 2.21 11.09
N ILE A 113 13.82 2.47 11.75
CA ILE A 113 12.61 1.64 11.63
C ILE A 113 12.10 1.64 10.19
N SER A 114 12.01 2.79 9.54
CA SER A 114 11.57 2.90 8.14
C SER A 114 12.45 2.09 7.20
N ILE A 115 13.78 2.19 7.32
CA ILE A 115 14.73 1.42 6.52
C ILE A 115 14.52 -0.08 6.75
N PHE A 116 14.46 -0.52 8.02
CA PHE A 116 14.26 -1.93 8.35
C PHE A 116 12.96 -2.50 7.77
N PHE A 117 11.86 -1.74 7.88
CA PHE A 117 10.58 -2.17 7.31
C PHE A 117 10.58 -2.17 5.78
N ASN A 118 11.07 -1.12 5.12
CA ASN A 118 11.03 -1.00 3.67
C ASN A 118 11.94 -2.01 2.96
N PHE A 119 13.11 -2.30 3.52
CA PHE A 119 14.09 -3.16 2.85
C PHE A 119 13.98 -4.63 3.24
N TYR A 120 13.45 -4.94 4.41
CA TYR A 120 13.48 -6.32 4.93
C TYR A 120 12.11 -6.85 5.35
N LEU A 121 11.45 -6.21 6.31
CA LEU A 121 10.28 -6.80 6.96
C LEU A 121 9.05 -6.81 6.04
N SER A 122 8.74 -5.67 5.43
CA SER A 122 7.54 -5.52 4.59
C SER A 122 7.59 -6.42 3.35
N PRO A 123 8.67 -6.46 2.55
CA PRO A 123 8.74 -7.34 1.38
C PRO A 123 8.59 -8.83 1.74
N ASN A 124 9.31 -9.31 2.76
CA ASN A 124 9.28 -10.73 3.17
C ASN A 124 7.89 -11.19 3.61
N ILE A 125 7.18 -10.34 4.36
CA ILE A 125 5.84 -10.67 4.86
C ILE A 125 4.81 -10.50 3.76
N TYR A 126 4.97 -9.50 2.89
CA TYR A 126 4.07 -9.27 1.78
C TYR A 126 4.16 -10.38 0.71
N GLU A 127 5.34 -10.95 0.48
CA GLU A 127 5.50 -12.14 -0.36
C GLU A 127 4.70 -13.32 0.21
N LYS A 128 4.80 -13.59 1.53
CA LYS A 128 3.99 -14.62 2.20
C LYS A 128 2.49 -14.34 2.08
N TYR A 129 2.09 -13.08 2.20
CA TYR A 129 0.70 -12.68 1.96
C TYR A 129 0.26 -13.07 0.55
N LYS A 130 1.06 -12.73 -0.47
CA LYS A 130 0.75 -13.05 -1.87
C LYS A 130 0.69 -14.54 -2.14
N LEU A 131 1.58 -15.31 -1.54
CA LEU A 131 1.59 -16.77 -1.63
C LEU A 131 0.31 -17.36 -1.05
N ASN A 132 -0.04 -16.99 0.16
CA ASN A 132 -1.26 -17.46 0.81
C ASN A 132 -2.53 -17.00 0.09
N GLU A 133 -2.56 -15.75 -0.43
CA GLU A 133 -3.67 -15.25 -1.23
C GLU A 133 -3.84 -16.09 -2.51
N TYR A 134 -2.74 -16.40 -3.19
CA TYR A 134 -2.73 -17.26 -4.38
C TYR A 134 -3.24 -18.67 -4.07
N GLU A 135 -2.72 -19.30 -3.00
CA GLU A 135 -3.17 -20.62 -2.56
C GLU A 135 -4.67 -20.63 -2.24
N LEU A 136 -5.16 -19.64 -1.49
CA LEU A 136 -6.57 -19.53 -1.16
C LEU A 136 -7.46 -19.32 -2.39
N ARG A 137 -7.02 -18.55 -3.37
CA ARG A 137 -7.73 -18.36 -4.64
C ARG A 137 -7.74 -19.66 -5.49
N ASN A 138 -6.65 -20.43 -5.44
CA ASN A 138 -6.54 -21.69 -6.17
C ASN A 138 -7.26 -22.87 -5.51
N THR A 139 -7.61 -22.74 -4.24
CA THR A 139 -8.45 -23.74 -3.54
C THR A 139 -9.94 -23.60 -3.83
N ILE A 140 -10.32 -22.78 -4.84
CA ILE A 140 -11.74 -22.66 -5.23
C ILE A 140 -12.26 -24.06 -5.59
N ASN A 141 -13.05 -24.59 -4.68
CA ASN A 141 -13.74 -25.83 -4.93
C ASN A 141 -15.07 -25.52 -5.59
N PHE A 142 -15.06 -25.46 -6.94
CA PHE A 142 -16.29 -25.24 -7.72
C PHE A 142 -17.40 -26.22 -7.34
N GLU A 143 -17.08 -27.36 -6.70
CA GLU A 143 -18.09 -28.32 -6.25
C GLU A 143 -18.90 -27.83 -5.06
N LYS A 144 -18.41 -26.91 -4.26
CA LYS A 144 -19.09 -26.35 -3.08
C LYS A 144 -19.83 -25.04 -3.33
N VAL A 145 -19.49 -24.33 -4.39
CA VAL A 145 -20.13 -23.05 -4.73
C VAL A 145 -21.53 -23.28 -5.27
N ILE A 146 -22.57 -22.84 -4.56
CA ILE A 146 -23.98 -23.00 -4.94
C ILE A 146 -24.44 -21.90 -5.89
N PHE A 147 -23.97 -20.67 -5.68
CA PHE A 147 -24.20 -19.51 -6.53
C PHE A 147 -22.89 -18.79 -6.77
N SER A 148 -22.62 -18.35 -8.00
CA SER A 148 -21.51 -17.45 -8.24
C SER A 148 -22.07 -16.07 -8.63
N ASN A 149 -21.87 -15.10 -7.78
CA ASN A 149 -22.12 -13.71 -8.13
C ASN A 149 -20.86 -13.13 -8.77
N PHE A 150 -20.64 -13.36 -10.07
CA PHE A 150 -19.50 -12.87 -10.84
C PHE A 150 -18.14 -13.22 -10.20
N LEU A 151 -17.81 -14.50 -10.25
CA LEU A 151 -16.57 -15.05 -9.70
C LEU A 151 -15.40 -14.69 -10.61
N GLU A 152 -14.46 -13.88 -10.10
CA GLU A 152 -13.21 -13.55 -10.82
C GLU A 152 -12.22 -14.71 -10.69
N LEU A 153 -11.98 -15.45 -11.77
CA LEU A 153 -10.93 -16.49 -11.82
C LEU A 153 -9.54 -15.86 -11.93
N ASN A 154 -9.43 -14.84 -12.76
CA ASN A 154 -8.23 -14.04 -12.94
C ASN A 154 -8.63 -12.59 -13.32
N LYS A 155 -7.66 -11.69 -13.46
CA LYS A 155 -7.92 -10.25 -13.77
C LYS A 155 -8.81 -10.03 -15.00
N ASN A 156 -8.86 -10.99 -15.91
CA ASN A 156 -9.51 -10.84 -17.21
C ASN A 156 -10.66 -11.85 -17.42
N THR A 157 -10.99 -12.67 -16.41
CA THR A 157 -12.01 -13.73 -16.58
C THR A 157 -12.97 -13.71 -15.41
N VAL A 158 -14.23 -13.47 -15.71
CA VAL A 158 -15.33 -13.44 -14.76
C VAL A 158 -16.33 -14.53 -15.15
N ILE A 159 -16.79 -15.29 -14.16
CA ILE A 159 -17.75 -16.38 -14.35
C ILE A 159 -18.93 -16.20 -13.45
N ASP A 160 -20.11 -16.42 -13.96
CA ASP A 160 -21.35 -16.55 -13.19
C ASP A 160 -22.06 -17.85 -13.56
N PHE A 161 -22.62 -18.55 -12.57
CA PHE A 161 -23.39 -19.76 -12.80
C PHE A 161 -24.35 -20.06 -11.65
N LYS A 162 -25.40 -20.81 -11.94
CA LYS A 162 -26.29 -21.40 -10.95
C LYS A 162 -26.03 -22.90 -10.84
N ARG A 163 -25.90 -23.40 -9.64
CA ARG A 163 -25.66 -24.82 -9.42
C ARG A 163 -26.95 -25.55 -9.03
N ASN A 164 -27.25 -26.62 -9.72
CA ASN A 164 -28.33 -27.53 -9.38
C ASN A 164 -27.75 -28.95 -9.21
N LYS A 165 -27.48 -29.36 -7.95
CA LYS A 165 -26.81 -30.63 -7.60
C LYS A 165 -25.42 -30.75 -8.22
N LYS A 166 -25.25 -31.60 -9.25
CA LYS A 166 -23.96 -31.85 -9.96
C LYS A 166 -23.81 -31.09 -11.27
N GLN A 167 -24.88 -30.44 -11.78
CA GLN A 167 -24.86 -29.71 -13.03
C GLN A 167 -24.86 -28.21 -12.76
N LEU A 168 -24.16 -27.48 -13.62
CA LEU A 168 -24.18 -26.03 -13.66
C LEU A 168 -25.19 -25.59 -14.73
N ASN A 169 -26.02 -24.60 -14.35
CA ASN A 169 -27.03 -24.03 -15.23
C ASN A 169 -26.77 -22.53 -15.37
N ASP A 170 -27.23 -21.94 -16.49
CA ASP A 170 -27.12 -20.52 -16.78
C ASP A 170 -25.69 -20.01 -16.60
N ILE A 171 -24.73 -20.64 -17.27
CA ILE A 171 -23.32 -20.33 -17.18
C ILE A 171 -23.02 -19.12 -18.05
N PHE A 172 -22.49 -18.09 -17.44
CA PHE A 172 -21.98 -16.89 -18.08
C PHE A 172 -20.47 -16.77 -17.85
N ILE A 173 -19.69 -16.61 -18.91
CA ILE A 173 -18.25 -16.44 -18.85
C ILE A 173 -17.89 -15.21 -19.69
N ASN A 174 -17.30 -14.21 -19.06
CA ASN A 174 -16.66 -13.07 -19.73
C ASN A 174 -15.15 -13.20 -19.59
N PHE A 175 -14.42 -13.19 -20.70
CA PHE A 175 -12.96 -13.18 -20.66
C PHE A 175 -12.40 -12.32 -21.79
N SER A 176 -11.32 -11.62 -21.46
CA SER A 176 -10.58 -10.79 -22.39
C SER A 176 -9.17 -11.37 -22.56
N ASP A 177 -8.93 -11.87 -23.77
CA ASP A 177 -7.58 -12.26 -24.20
C ASP A 177 -6.99 -11.14 -25.06
N ASN A 178 -7.11 -11.16 -26.35
CA ASN A 178 -6.85 -10.02 -27.25
C ASN A 178 -8.15 -9.33 -27.64
N LYS A 179 -9.29 -9.99 -27.46
CA LYS A 179 -10.65 -9.52 -27.75
C LYS A 179 -11.53 -9.84 -26.57
N GLU A 180 -12.58 -9.05 -26.38
CA GLU A 180 -13.59 -9.33 -25.38
C GLU A 180 -14.51 -10.45 -25.87
N ASN A 181 -14.61 -11.52 -25.07
CA ASN A 181 -15.42 -12.69 -25.39
C ASN A 181 -16.43 -12.93 -24.28
N ILE A 182 -17.67 -13.10 -24.66
CA ILE A 182 -18.77 -13.44 -23.76
C ILE A 182 -19.33 -14.79 -24.19
N ILE A 183 -19.41 -15.74 -23.27
CA ILE A 183 -19.99 -17.04 -23.49
C ILE A 183 -21.19 -17.22 -22.57
N TYR A 184 -22.31 -17.66 -23.12
CA TYR A 184 -23.45 -18.12 -22.35
C TYR A 184 -23.77 -19.57 -22.72
N ALA A 185 -24.01 -20.42 -21.70
CA ALA A 185 -24.43 -21.79 -21.88
C ALA A 185 -25.55 -22.18 -20.91
N LYS A 186 -26.54 -22.93 -21.38
CA LYS A 186 -27.65 -23.40 -20.55
C LYS A 186 -27.22 -24.38 -19.50
N LYS A 187 -26.27 -25.26 -19.84
CA LYS A 187 -25.74 -26.31 -18.94
C LYS A 187 -24.26 -26.47 -19.15
N GLY A 188 -23.59 -27.04 -18.13
CA GLY A 188 -22.21 -27.39 -18.27
C GLY A 188 -21.61 -28.01 -17.01
N SER A 189 -20.31 -28.29 -17.07
CA SER A 189 -19.52 -28.78 -15.97
C SER A 189 -18.15 -28.10 -15.95
N ILE A 190 -17.61 -27.88 -14.76
CA ILE A 190 -16.28 -27.33 -14.55
C ILE A 190 -15.43 -28.39 -13.88
N LYS A 191 -14.25 -28.66 -14.44
CA LYS A 191 -13.24 -29.54 -13.83
C LYS A 191 -11.94 -28.76 -13.68
N LYS A 192 -11.25 -28.96 -12.56
CA LYS A 192 -9.90 -28.45 -12.34
C LYS A 192 -8.91 -29.60 -12.54
N GLU A 193 -7.98 -29.47 -13.48
CA GLU A 193 -6.89 -30.39 -13.71
C GLU A 193 -5.56 -29.66 -13.53
N LYS A 194 -4.82 -29.99 -12.46
CA LYS A 194 -3.56 -29.34 -12.07
C LYS A 194 -3.61 -27.80 -12.15
N ASN A 195 -3.15 -27.20 -13.25
CA ASN A 195 -3.09 -25.76 -13.49
C ASN A 195 -4.07 -25.29 -14.58
N LYS A 196 -5.14 -26.08 -14.88
CA LYS A 196 -6.12 -25.72 -15.91
C LYS A 196 -7.53 -25.90 -15.40
N TYR A 197 -8.40 -24.95 -15.73
CA TYR A 197 -9.84 -25.08 -15.58
C TYR A 197 -10.43 -25.45 -16.92
N ILE A 198 -11.14 -26.58 -16.95
CA ILE A 198 -11.82 -27.11 -18.15
C ILE A 198 -13.31 -26.92 -17.97
N PHE A 199 -13.90 -26.11 -18.83
CA PHE A 199 -15.33 -25.85 -18.90
C PHE A 199 -15.92 -26.62 -20.05
N ASN A 200 -16.74 -27.59 -19.75
CA ASN A 200 -17.56 -28.29 -20.78
C ASN A 200 -18.94 -27.65 -20.76
N LEU A 201 -19.27 -26.96 -21.82
CA LEU A 201 -20.47 -26.15 -21.96
C LEU A 201 -21.40 -26.80 -23.00
N ASP A 202 -22.69 -26.90 -22.67
CA ASP A 202 -23.71 -27.48 -23.54
C ASP A 202 -24.80 -26.43 -23.82
N ASP A 203 -25.25 -26.37 -25.05
CA ASP A 203 -26.34 -25.52 -25.58
C ASP A 203 -26.14 -24.03 -25.27
N GLY A 204 -25.35 -23.35 -26.08
CA GLY A 204 -25.03 -21.95 -25.81
C GLY A 204 -24.59 -21.17 -27.05
N PHE A 205 -24.09 -19.96 -26.76
CA PHE A 205 -23.48 -19.09 -27.76
C PHE A 205 -22.27 -18.36 -27.21
N LYS A 206 -21.37 -18.02 -28.13
CA LYS A 206 -20.20 -17.16 -27.87
C LYS A 206 -20.37 -15.87 -28.67
N LEU A 207 -20.17 -14.72 -28.00
CA LEU A 207 -20.07 -13.41 -28.63
C LEU A 207 -18.63 -12.96 -28.55
N THR A 208 -18.08 -12.50 -29.66
CA THR A 208 -16.74 -11.91 -29.73
C THR A 208 -16.86 -10.48 -30.24
N LEU A 209 -16.40 -9.52 -29.45
CA LEU A 209 -16.34 -8.11 -29.85
C LEU A 209 -15.07 -7.88 -30.68
N LEU A 210 -15.24 -7.47 -31.94
CA LEU A 210 -14.15 -7.16 -32.85
C LEU A 210 -13.69 -5.71 -32.66
N GLU A 211 -12.45 -5.41 -33.05
CA GLU A 211 -11.86 -4.06 -32.93
C GLU A 211 -12.61 -2.99 -33.74
N ASN A 212 -13.31 -3.37 -34.79
CA ASN A 212 -14.16 -2.48 -35.57
C ASN A 212 -15.54 -2.20 -34.96
N GLY A 213 -15.84 -2.78 -33.79
CA GLY A 213 -17.10 -2.65 -33.06
C GLY A 213 -18.18 -3.66 -33.51
N ASP A 214 -17.90 -4.53 -34.48
CA ASP A 214 -18.83 -5.60 -34.89
C ASP A 214 -18.82 -6.73 -33.84
N ILE A 215 -19.97 -7.42 -33.75
CA ILE A 215 -20.16 -8.57 -32.86
C ILE A 215 -20.31 -9.85 -33.71
N GLU A 216 -19.36 -10.74 -33.49
CA GLU A 216 -19.46 -12.10 -34.04
C GLU A 216 -20.23 -12.99 -33.05
N LYS A 217 -21.27 -13.71 -33.52
CA LYS A 217 -22.03 -14.68 -32.74
C LYS A 217 -21.79 -16.08 -33.26
N LEU A 218 -21.34 -16.99 -32.42
CA LEU A 218 -21.17 -18.41 -32.67
C LEU A 218 -22.13 -19.21 -31.78
N GLU A 219 -23.06 -19.95 -32.33
CA GLU A 219 -23.92 -20.87 -31.59
C GLU A 219 -23.30 -22.26 -31.56
N PHE A 220 -23.39 -22.96 -30.43
CA PHE A 220 -22.80 -24.27 -30.25
C PHE A 220 -23.72 -25.23 -29.46
N GLU A 221 -23.70 -26.48 -29.82
CA GLU A 221 -24.29 -27.55 -29.02
C GLU A 221 -23.37 -28.01 -27.91
N ARG A 222 -22.04 -28.07 -28.18
CA ARG A 222 -20.99 -28.35 -27.19
C ARG A 222 -19.80 -27.46 -27.44
N TYR A 223 -19.24 -26.91 -26.34
CA TYR A 223 -18.06 -26.07 -26.40
C TYR A 223 -17.16 -26.36 -25.23
N ASN A 224 -15.87 -26.63 -25.50
CA ASN A 224 -14.85 -26.85 -24.47
C ASN A 224 -13.94 -25.64 -24.38
N LEU A 225 -13.93 -25.02 -23.23
CA LEU A 225 -13.08 -23.88 -22.94
C LEU A 225 -12.06 -24.26 -21.88
N GLN A 226 -10.80 -23.90 -22.09
CA GLN A 226 -9.73 -24.16 -21.14
C GLN A 226 -9.08 -22.84 -20.75
N PHE A 227 -8.95 -22.61 -19.47
CA PHE A 227 -8.17 -21.50 -18.92
C PHE A 227 -6.96 -22.07 -18.18
N GLU A 228 -5.78 -21.55 -18.52
CA GLU A 228 -4.58 -21.86 -17.76
C GLU A 228 -4.57 -21.02 -16.49
N ASP A 229 -4.32 -21.68 -15.35
CA ASP A 229 -4.06 -21.00 -14.10
C ASP A 229 -2.61 -20.51 -14.12
N LYS A 230 -2.39 -19.21 -13.85
CA LYS A 230 -1.04 -18.67 -13.90
C LYS A 230 -0.25 -19.20 -12.71
N ASP A 231 0.98 -19.65 -12.96
CA ASP A 231 1.89 -20.04 -11.90
C ASP A 231 2.16 -18.88 -10.93
N PHE A 232 2.40 -19.20 -9.65
CA PHE A 232 2.67 -18.19 -8.62
C PHE A 232 3.76 -17.18 -9.01
N LYS A 233 4.80 -17.66 -9.72
CA LYS A 233 5.86 -16.76 -10.21
C LYS A 233 5.36 -15.69 -11.16
N GLU A 234 4.46 -16.04 -12.07
CA GLU A 234 3.83 -15.06 -12.95
C GLU A 234 2.89 -14.11 -12.20
N TYR A 235 2.15 -14.63 -11.23
CA TYR A 235 1.29 -13.83 -10.36
C TYR A 235 2.09 -12.80 -9.54
N ASN A 236 3.27 -13.18 -9.07
CA ASN A 236 4.14 -12.34 -8.24
C ASN A 236 4.98 -11.34 -9.04
N ASN A 237 5.32 -11.64 -10.30
CA ASN A 237 6.14 -10.75 -11.14
C ASN A 237 5.52 -9.36 -11.40
N PHE A 238 4.23 -9.18 -11.10
CA PHE A 238 3.55 -7.90 -11.25
C PHE A 238 3.62 -6.99 -10.00
N ASP A 239 4.15 -7.49 -8.87
CA ASP A 239 4.09 -6.75 -7.61
C ASP A 239 5.52 -6.39 -7.13
N LYS A 240 5.96 -5.16 -7.46
CA LYS A 240 7.29 -4.63 -7.07
C LYS A 240 7.52 -4.56 -5.56
N ASN A 241 6.47 -4.73 -4.76
CA ASN A 241 6.55 -4.64 -3.29
C ASN A 241 7.02 -5.96 -2.63
N THR A 242 7.12 -7.06 -3.40
CA THR A 242 7.50 -8.38 -2.87
C THR A 242 9.00 -8.62 -2.84
N SER A 243 9.80 -7.88 -3.60
CA SER A 243 11.24 -8.10 -3.67
C SER A 243 11.98 -7.53 -2.46
N ASN A 244 12.95 -8.30 -1.96
CA ASN A 244 13.85 -7.90 -0.88
C ASN A 244 15.05 -7.09 -1.40
N PHE A 245 15.76 -6.42 -0.48
CA PHE A 245 16.98 -5.68 -0.81
C PHE A 245 18.01 -6.53 -1.56
N LEU A 246 18.24 -7.76 -1.13
CA LEU A 246 19.18 -8.67 -1.77
C LEU A 246 18.70 -9.12 -3.16
N GLU A 247 17.41 -9.34 -3.31
CA GLU A 247 16.79 -9.69 -4.59
C GLU A 247 16.87 -8.52 -5.57
N ASP A 248 16.56 -7.29 -5.13
CA ASP A 248 16.68 -6.09 -5.97
C ASP A 248 18.10 -5.91 -6.51
N ILE A 249 19.14 -6.24 -5.71
CA ILE A 249 20.55 -6.18 -6.16
C ILE A 249 20.85 -7.32 -7.14
N VAL A 250 20.45 -8.56 -6.82
CA VAL A 250 20.72 -9.74 -7.66
C VAL A 250 20.05 -9.63 -9.02
N TYR A 251 18.78 -9.19 -9.04
CA TYR A 251 18.01 -9.00 -10.29
C TYR A 251 18.29 -7.65 -10.96
N LYS A 252 19.16 -6.80 -10.37
CA LYS A 252 19.49 -5.45 -10.87
C LYS A 252 18.28 -4.55 -11.04
N ASP A 253 17.26 -4.71 -10.19
CA ASP A 253 16.09 -3.82 -10.16
C ASP A 253 16.43 -2.52 -9.40
N TYR A 254 17.30 -1.71 -10.01
CA TYR A 254 17.72 -0.44 -9.44
C TYR A 254 16.56 0.56 -9.27
N LEU A 255 15.49 0.40 -10.06
CA LEU A 255 14.31 1.26 -9.94
C LEU A 255 13.59 1.03 -8.62
N ASN A 256 13.33 -0.23 -8.27
CA ASN A 256 12.67 -0.57 -7.01
C ASN A 256 13.54 -0.21 -5.80
N LEU A 257 14.85 -0.47 -5.89
CA LEU A 257 15.80 -0.06 -4.86
C LEU A 257 15.77 1.46 -4.63
N SER A 258 15.72 2.25 -5.72
CA SER A 258 15.64 3.71 -5.61
C SER A 258 14.34 4.17 -4.96
N TYR A 259 13.19 3.56 -5.25
CA TYR A 259 11.92 3.86 -4.58
C TYR A 259 12.02 3.70 -3.06
N LYS A 260 12.54 2.56 -2.60
CA LYS A 260 12.71 2.28 -1.16
C LYS A 260 13.65 3.27 -0.48
N PHE A 261 14.74 3.64 -1.17
CA PHE A 261 15.72 4.59 -0.65
C PHE A 261 15.12 6.00 -0.52
N TYR A 262 14.45 6.51 -1.56
CA TYR A 262 13.83 7.83 -1.51
C TYR A 262 12.66 7.90 -0.52
N ASP A 263 11.88 6.85 -0.35
CA ASP A 263 10.84 6.79 0.69
C ASP A 263 11.43 6.95 2.10
N SER A 264 12.63 6.42 2.33
CA SER A 264 13.32 6.61 3.62
C SER A 264 13.93 8.01 3.76
N LEU A 265 14.39 8.63 2.66
CA LEU A 265 14.91 10.01 2.66
C LEU A 265 13.83 11.06 2.96
N ILE A 266 12.57 10.79 2.64
CA ILE A 266 11.46 11.70 2.96
C ILE A 266 11.41 12.01 4.44
N PHE A 267 11.68 11.04 5.32
CA PHE A 267 11.69 11.28 6.76
C PHE A 267 12.73 12.31 7.17
N VAL A 268 13.91 12.27 6.55
CA VAL A 268 14.97 13.28 6.80
C VAL A 268 14.44 14.68 6.48
N ILE A 269 13.74 14.83 5.34
CA ILE A 269 13.18 16.12 4.91
C ILE A 269 12.08 16.58 5.87
N ILE A 270 11.17 15.69 6.27
CA ILE A 270 10.10 16.00 7.23
C ILE A 270 10.69 16.53 8.54
N PHE A 271 11.70 15.84 9.09
CA PHE A 271 12.34 16.25 10.35
C PHE A 271 13.14 17.54 10.21
N LEU A 272 13.88 17.72 9.12
CA LEU A 272 14.61 18.96 8.86
C LEU A 272 13.65 20.14 8.73
N PHE A 273 12.52 19.94 8.02
CA PHE A 273 11.50 20.98 7.88
C PHE A 273 10.87 21.34 9.21
N PHE A 274 10.50 20.35 10.03
CA PHE A 274 9.99 20.59 11.38
C PHE A 274 10.98 21.33 12.26
N TYR A 275 12.24 20.86 12.25
CA TYR A 275 13.32 21.41 13.07
C TYR A 275 13.59 22.90 12.76
N ASN A 276 13.64 23.27 11.50
CA ASN A 276 13.99 24.64 11.13
C ASN A 276 12.77 25.57 11.14
N TYR A 277 11.58 25.08 10.80
CA TYR A 277 10.41 25.92 10.72
C TYR A 277 9.77 26.19 12.08
N ASN A 278 9.61 25.17 12.91
CA ASN A 278 8.89 25.30 14.18
C ASN A 278 9.78 25.59 15.39
N LEU A 279 11.06 25.18 15.36
CA LEU A 279 11.94 25.28 16.51
C LEU A 279 12.94 26.44 16.47
N LYS A 280 13.03 27.18 15.36
CA LYS A 280 14.03 28.26 15.22
C LYS A 280 13.59 29.58 15.89
N LYS A 281 12.29 29.83 16.01
CA LYS A 281 11.75 31.02 16.73
C LYS A 281 11.11 30.60 18.05
N TYR A 282 11.42 31.32 19.10
CA TYR A 282 10.82 31.18 20.46
C TYR A 282 9.28 31.40 20.46
N LYS A 283 8.65 31.77 19.32
CA LYS A 283 7.23 31.88 19.14
C LYS A 283 6.73 30.63 18.39
N PHE A 284 6.18 29.71 19.16
CA PHE A 284 5.47 28.55 18.62
C PHE A 284 4.04 28.97 18.33
N GLU A 285 3.63 28.99 17.09
CA GLU A 285 2.28 29.35 16.66
C GLU A 285 1.58 28.15 16.04
N ILE A 286 0.31 27.95 16.36
CA ILE A 286 -0.51 26.85 15.79
C ILE A 286 -0.57 26.97 14.25
N LYS A 287 -0.57 28.18 13.71
CA LYS A 287 -0.46 28.43 12.26
C LYS A 287 0.74 27.75 11.62
N ASN A 288 1.88 27.73 12.32
CA ASN A 288 3.11 27.12 11.81
C ASN A 288 2.99 25.59 11.71
N ILE A 289 2.25 24.96 12.63
CA ILE A 289 2.00 23.51 12.58
C ILE A 289 1.06 23.16 11.42
N LEU A 290 -0.01 23.92 11.20
CA LEU A 290 -0.90 23.69 10.07
C LEU A 290 -0.14 23.83 8.75
N PHE A 291 0.70 24.85 8.63
CA PHE A 291 1.57 25.00 7.45
C PHE A 291 2.56 23.85 7.29
N PHE A 292 3.16 23.36 8.40
CA PHE A 292 4.03 22.18 8.37
C PHE A 292 3.27 20.95 7.86
N ILE A 293 2.08 20.65 8.40
CA ILE A 293 1.26 19.50 7.98
C ILE A 293 0.92 19.59 6.49
N SER A 294 0.43 20.76 6.04
CA SER A 294 0.05 20.94 4.62
C SER A 294 1.24 20.83 3.67
N SER A 295 2.39 21.39 4.04
CA SER A 295 3.63 21.28 3.25
C SER A 295 4.15 19.85 3.17
N CYS A 296 4.15 19.12 4.29
CA CYS A 296 4.54 17.71 4.31
C CYS A 296 3.58 16.85 3.51
N ALA A 297 2.28 17.09 3.59
CA ALA A 297 1.29 16.39 2.76
C ALA A 297 1.54 16.62 1.25
N ALA A 298 1.83 17.87 0.87
CA ALA A 298 2.20 18.19 -0.51
C ALA A 298 3.49 17.45 -0.96
N ILE A 299 4.50 17.35 -0.10
CA ILE A 299 5.73 16.60 -0.36
C ILE A 299 5.42 15.13 -0.63
N LEU A 300 4.58 14.50 0.18
CA LEU A 300 4.20 13.09 0.01
C LEU A 300 3.41 12.86 -1.28
N ILE A 301 2.47 13.74 -1.61
CA ILE A 301 1.66 13.65 -2.83
C ILE A 301 2.57 13.77 -4.07
N ILE A 302 3.48 14.76 -4.11
CA ILE A 302 4.39 14.97 -5.22
C ILE A 302 5.31 13.77 -5.40
N ASN A 303 5.85 13.21 -4.30
CA ASN A 303 6.68 12.00 -4.38
C ASN A 303 5.91 10.82 -4.99
N GLN A 304 4.64 10.64 -4.61
CA GLN A 304 3.80 9.58 -5.17
C GLN A 304 3.49 9.80 -6.65
N ILE A 305 3.26 11.05 -7.07
CA ILE A 305 3.06 11.40 -8.48
C ILE A 305 4.31 11.08 -9.30
N ILE A 306 5.51 11.47 -8.83
CA ILE A 306 6.78 11.18 -9.49
C ILE A 306 6.98 9.66 -9.63
N LYS A 307 6.63 8.90 -8.62
CA LYS A 307 6.71 7.43 -8.60
C LYS A 307 5.81 6.78 -9.65
N ASN A 308 4.60 7.30 -9.80
CA ASN A 308 3.62 6.76 -10.75
C ASN A 308 3.91 7.15 -12.22
N LEU A 309 4.50 8.33 -12.45
CA LEU A 309 4.78 8.82 -13.79
C LEU A 309 6.05 8.20 -14.41
N ASN A 310 7.00 7.77 -13.59
CA ASN A 310 8.32 7.34 -14.08
C ASN A 310 8.47 5.82 -14.00
N SER A 311 8.54 5.18 -15.16
CA SER A 311 8.77 3.73 -15.30
C SER A 311 10.26 3.36 -15.45
N SER A 312 11.15 4.33 -15.72
CA SER A 312 12.58 4.08 -15.88
C SER A 312 13.41 4.67 -14.73
N PHE A 313 14.46 3.95 -14.35
CA PHE A 313 15.37 4.33 -13.25
C PHE A 313 15.98 5.72 -13.44
N ILE A 314 16.50 6.01 -14.64
CA ILE A 314 17.22 7.28 -14.92
C ILE A 314 16.28 8.48 -14.76
N TYR A 315 15.08 8.43 -15.33
CA TYR A 315 14.11 9.51 -15.22
C TYR A 315 13.62 9.69 -13.78
N TYR A 316 13.36 8.59 -13.08
CA TYR A 316 12.94 8.66 -11.68
C TYR A 316 14.00 9.34 -10.80
N VAL A 317 15.25 8.90 -10.88
CA VAL A 317 16.37 9.49 -10.11
C VAL A 317 16.58 10.96 -10.47
N PHE A 318 16.48 11.31 -11.74
CA PHE A 318 16.61 12.71 -12.19
C PHE A 318 15.50 13.59 -11.61
N PHE A 319 14.22 13.22 -11.76
CA PHE A 319 13.11 14.03 -11.28
C PHE A 319 13.08 14.11 -9.75
N THR A 320 13.36 13.03 -9.03
CA THR A 320 13.45 13.04 -7.57
C THR A 320 14.62 13.91 -7.08
N SER A 321 15.78 13.84 -7.72
CA SER A 321 16.93 14.67 -7.36
C SER A 321 16.65 16.16 -7.60
N CYS A 322 16.07 16.52 -8.74
CA CYS A 322 15.63 17.89 -9.02
C CYS A 322 14.63 18.39 -7.98
N TYR A 323 13.64 17.56 -7.64
CA TYR A 323 12.64 17.88 -6.64
C TYR A 323 13.27 18.11 -5.26
N LEU A 324 14.18 17.24 -4.83
CA LEU A 324 14.90 17.39 -3.57
C LEU A 324 15.75 18.66 -3.52
N LEU A 325 16.41 19.02 -4.64
CA LEU A 325 17.16 20.26 -4.76
C LEU A 325 16.26 21.50 -4.61
N VAL A 326 15.08 21.50 -5.27
CA VAL A 326 14.09 22.58 -5.13
C VAL A 326 13.63 22.71 -3.69
N LEU A 327 13.30 21.59 -3.02
CA LEU A 327 12.93 21.60 -1.61
C LEU A 327 14.05 22.15 -0.72
N PHE A 328 15.30 21.77 -0.99
CA PHE A 328 16.46 22.26 -0.23
C PHE A 328 16.65 23.77 -0.42
N ILE A 329 16.48 24.29 -1.64
CA ILE A 329 16.57 25.74 -1.92
C ILE A 329 15.44 26.50 -1.20
N ILE A 330 14.19 26.02 -1.28
CA ILE A 330 13.05 26.62 -0.58
C ILE A 330 13.32 26.62 0.93
N PHE A 331 13.82 25.52 1.44
CA PHE A 331 14.16 25.36 2.83
C PHE A 331 15.28 26.34 3.27
N TYR A 332 16.36 26.46 2.49
CA TYR A 332 17.44 27.39 2.73
C TYR A 332 16.93 28.84 2.74
N TYR A 333 16.09 29.21 1.74
CA TYR A 333 15.51 30.55 1.67
C TYR A 333 14.64 30.88 2.87
N ILE A 334 13.76 29.96 3.30
CA ILE A 334 12.92 30.14 4.49
C ILE A 334 13.77 30.28 5.75
N THR A 335 14.88 29.56 5.86
CA THR A 335 15.77 29.65 7.02
C THR A 335 16.58 30.94 7.01
N TYR A 336 17.03 31.40 5.85
CA TYR A 336 17.79 32.65 5.69
C TYR A 336 16.91 33.87 6.00
N LYS A 337 15.76 34.01 5.33
CA LYS A 337 14.83 35.13 5.54
C LYS A 337 14.29 35.23 6.98
N ARG A 338 14.34 34.15 7.75
CA ARG A 338 13.92 34.13 9.16
C ARG A 338 15.09 34.41 10.14
N SER A 339 16.31 34.45 9.66
CA SER A 339 17.47 34.83 10.50
C SER A 339 17.71 36.34 10.53
N GLU A 340 17.16 37.06 9.57
CA GLU A 340 16.97 38.51 9.61
C GLU A 340 15.70 38.87 10.39
#